data_19531f0654f84b3f7e8e5db80e5e0a06
#
_entry.id   19531f0654f84b3f7e8e5db80e5e0a06
#
_cell.length_a   1.000
_cell.length_b   1.000
_cell.length_c   1.000
_cell.angle_alpha   90.00
_cell.angle_beta   90.00
_cell.angle_gamma   90.00
#
_symmetry.space_group_name_H-M   'P 1'
#
loop_
_entity.id
_entity.type
_entity.pdbx_description
1 polymer ?
#
loop_
_entity_poly.entity_id
_entity_poly.type
_entity_poly.pdbx_seq_one_letter_code
_entity_poly.pdbx_strand_id
1 'polypeptide(L)'
;ICGKEKIDLGWMRIFYVYGPRQRQESLIPSILTHLQNGKLPDLRTPQNANDFVFVDDVAKGFSNAVSNEFPSGIYNLGSGFSTSILEICRQAEKIVLGTDSLTCELEEMTQESVTNIDFWADYSNAKHFLGYLPETSLSDGINKSWHWLNNK
;
A
#
# COMPACT_ATOMS: atom_id res chain seq x y z
N ILE A 1 -12.49 7.57 28.38
CA ILE A 1 -11.63 8.56 29.07
C ILE A 1 -11.73 9.90 28.35
N CYS A 2 -11.44 9.96 27.03
CA CYS A 2 -11.43 11.23 26.26
C CYS A 2 -12.73 12.04 26.38
N GLY A 3 -13.90 11.39 26.35
CA GLY A 3 -15.19 12.07 26.45
C GLY A 3 -15.46 12.70 27.82
N LYS A 4 -14.86 12.21 28.91
CA LYS A 4 -14.98 12.79 30.25
C LYS A 4 -14.08 14.03 30.41
N GLU A 5 -12.91 14.01 29.79
CA GLU A 5 -11.91 15.08 29.89
C GLU A 5 -12.03 16.12 28.78
N LYS A 6 -13.05 16.01 27.88
CA LYS A 6 -13.20 16.87 26.69
C LYS A 6 -11.95 16.91 25.81
N ILE A 7 -11.29 15.78 25.67
CA ILE A 7 -10.13 15.62 24.79
C ILE A 7 -10.61 15.16 23.42
N ASP A 8 -10.23 15.85 22.37
CA ASP A 8 -10.49 15.43 21.01
C ASP A 8 -9.64 14.23 20.64
N LEU A 9 -10.24 13.23 19.98
CA LEU A 9 -9.61 11.98 19.59
C LEU A 9 -9.73 11.73 18.09
N GLY A 10 -8.63 11.80 17.36
CA GLY A 10 -8.54 11.34 15.99
C GLY A 10 -8.05 9.88 15.92
N TRP A 11 -8.91 8.98 15.43
CA TRP A 11 -8.54 7.58 15.22
C TRP A 11 -8.10 7.38 13.77
N MET A 12 -6.77 7.29 13.55
CA MET A 12 -6.20 7.07 12.21
C MET A 12 -6.23 5.57 11.90
N ARG A 13 -6.98 5.18 10.86
CA ARG A 13 -6.97 3.82 10.30
C ARG A 13 -6.06 3.78 9.09
N ILE A 14 -4.92 3.13 9.23
CA ILE A 14 -3.95 2.98 8.16
C ILE A 14 -4.28 1.69 7.40
N PHE A 15 -4.33 1.78 6.07
CA PHE A 15 -4.52 0.64 5.19
C PHE A 15 -3.17 -0.08 4.95
N TYR A 16 -2.99 -0.84 3.86
CA TYR A 16 -1.75 -1.58 3.65
C TYR A 16 -0.59 -0.64 3.31
N VAL A 17 0.10 -0.14 4.34
CA VAL A 17 1.24 0.76 4.17
C VAL A 17 2.47 0.00 3.68
N TYR A 18 3.17 0.57 2.70
CA TYR A 18 4.41 0.03 2.17
C TYR A 18 5.44 1.13 1.91
N GLY A 19 6.72 0.74 1.74
CA GLY A 19 7.80 1.68 1.45
C GLY A 19 9.15 1.24 1.98
N PRO A 20 10.17 2.11 1.91
CA PRO A 20 11.48 1.88 2.48
C PRO A 20 11.44 1.49 3.96
N ARG A 21 12.37 0.63 4.39
CA ARG A 21 12.52 0.10 5.76
C ARG A 21 11.43 -0.88 6.18
N GLN A 22 10.53 -1.30 5.29
CA GLN A 22 9.60 -2.39 5.56
C GLN A 22 10.38 -3.71 5.79
N ARG A 23 9.80 -4.63 6.58
CA ARG A 23 10.40 -5.96 6.82
C ARG A 23 10.53 -6.73 5.51
N GLN A 24 11.60 -7.51 5.36
CA GLN A 24 11.86 -8.25 4.12
C GLN A 24 10.81 -9.31 3.79
N GLU A 25 10.16 -9.86 4.83
CA GLU A 25 9.09 -10.85 4.70
C GLU A 25 7.75 -10.25 4.30
N SER A 26 7.62 -8.91 4.30
CA SER A 26 6.41 -8.23 3.84
C SER A 26 6.25 -8.38 2.33
N LEU A 27 5.01 -8.28 1.85
CA LEU A 27 4.64 -8.60 0.48
C LEU A 27 5.54 -7.91 -0.56
N ILE A 28 5.60 -6.59 -0.57
CA ILE A 28 6.35 -5.85 -1.61
C ILE A 28 7.86 -6.10 -1.54
N PRO A 29 8.54 -6.00 -0.38
CA PRO A 29 9.96 -6.38 -0.29
C PRO A 29 10.23 -7.83 -0.69
N SER A 30 9.36 -8.77 -0.33
CA SER A 30 9.48 -10.19 -0.72
C SER A 30 9.41 -10.35 -2.24
N ILE A 31 8.42 -9.73 -2.90
CA ILE A 31 8.29 -9.74 -4.36
C ILE A 31 9.57 -9.20 -5.00
N LEU A 32 10.04 -8.02 -4.59
CA LEU A 32 11.23 -7.38 -5.13
C LEU A 32 12.49 -8.25 -4.96
N THR A 33 12.65 -8.88 -3.79
CA THR A 33 13.80 -9.77 -3.51
C THR A 33 13.76 -11.04 -4.36
N HIS A 34 12.59 -11.64 -4.59
CA HIS A 34 12.46 -12.80 -5.47
C HIS A 34 12.73 -12.45 -6.92
N LEU A 35 12.26 -11.29 -7.39
CA LEU A 35 12.49 -10.81 -8.75
C LEU A 35 13.98 -10.56 -9.05
N GLN A 36 14.80 -10.19 -8.05
CA GLN A 36 16.27 -10.14 -8.21
C GLN A 36 16.86 -11.50 -8.67
N ASN A 37 16.18 -12.60 -8.34
CA ASN A 37 16.56 -13.95 -8.71
C ASN A 37 15.75 -14.48 -9.91
N GLY A 38 15.07 -13.62 -10.65
CA GLY A 38 14.30 -13.95 -11.83
C GLY A 38 13.07 -14.81 -11.58
N LYS A 39 12.44 -14.70 -10.42
CA LYS A 39 11.22 -15.47 -10.06
C LYS A 39 10.29 -14.65 -9.18
N LEU A 40 9.01 -15.04 -9.14
CA LEU A 40 8.04 -14.54 -8.16
C LEU A 40 8.03 -15.41 -6.89
N PRO A 41 7.62 -14.85 -5.73
CA PRO A 41 7.34 -15.67 -4.55
C PRO A 41 6.12 -16.56 -4.77
N ASP A 42 5.96 -17.59 -3.94
CA ASP A 42 4.74 -18.39 -3.91
C ASP A 42 3.57 -17.55 -3.34
N LEU A 43 2.61 -17.24 -4.20
CA LEU A 43 1.46 -16.40 -3.89
C LEU A 43 0.19 -17.24 -3.81
N ARG A 44 -0.42 -17.32 -2.62
CA ARG A 44 -1.63 -18.12 -2.40
C ARG A 44 -2.89 -17.50 -3.00
N THR A 45 -2.97 -16.18 -3.02
CA THR A 45 -4.18 -15.43 -3.42
C THR A 45 -3.81 -14.21 -4.27
N PRO A 46 -3.20 -14.38 -5.46
CA PRO A 46 -2.70 -13.27 -6.27
C PRO A 46 -3.81 -12.34 -6.78
N GLN A 47 -5.05 -12.82 -6.87
CA GLN A 47 -6.20 -12.03 -7.30
C GLN A 47 -6.82 -11.16 -6.19
N ASN A 48 -6.47 -11.39 -4.91
CA ASN A 48 -6.95 -10.52 -3.83
C ASN A 48 -6.40 -9.11 -4.01
N ALA A 49 -7.30 -8.14 -3.87
CA ALA A 49 -7.00 -6.73 -4.04
C ALA A 49 -7.17 -5.97 -2.73
N ASN A 50 -6.27 -5.05 -2.45
CA ASN A 50 -6.24 -4.26 -1.24
C ASN A 50 -5.80 -2.83 -1.55
N ASP A 51 -6.05 -1.90 -0.64
CA ASP A 51 -5.55 -0.54 -0.74
C ASP A 51 -4.12 -0.45 -0.20
N PHE A 52 -3.17 -0.26 -1.12
CA PHE A 52 -1.75 -0.07 -0.79
C PHE A 52 -1.39 1.40 -0.82
N VAL A 53 -0.96 1.94 0.30
CA VAL A 53 -0.60 3.35 0.48
C VAL A 53 0.88 3.50 0.79
N PHE A 54 1.54 4.47 0.16
CA PHE A 54 2.95 4.72 0.39
C PHE A 54 3.20 5.39 1.76
N VAL A 55 4.28 5.00 2.42
CA VAL A 55 4.59 5.42 3.79
C VAL A 55 4.69 6.93 3.97
N ASP A 56 5.24 7.66 2.97
CA ASP A 56 5.37 9.12 3.05
C ASP A 56 4.01 9.82 3.00
N ASP A 57 3.04 9.28 2.24
CA ASP A 57 1.68 9.83 2.22
C ASP A 57 0.98 9.66 3.57
N VAL A 58 1.17 8.49 4.22
CA VAL A 58 0.68 8.27 5.58
C VAL A 58 1.34 9.23 6.57
N ALA A 59 2.67 9.41 6.47
CA ALA A 59 3.41 10.35 7.32
C ALA A 59 2.92 11.80 7.16
N LYS A 60 2.62 12.24 5.93
CA LYS A 60 1.99 13.54 5.66
C LYS A 60 0.63 13.66 6.35
N GLY A 61 -0.20 12.60 6.29
CA GLY A 61 -1.49 12.55 6.97
C GLY A 61 -1.38 12.78 8.49
N PHE A 62 -0.42 12.13 9.13
CA PHE A 62 -0.13 12.36 10.56
C PHE A 62 0.44 13.76 10.83
N SER A 63 1.34 14.25 9.99
CA SER A 63 1.88 15.61 10.11
C SER A 63 0.78 16.66 10.03
N ASN A 64 -0.14 16.50 9.09
CA ASN A 64 -1.29 17.40 8.95
C ASN A 64 -2.20 17.35 10.18
N ALA A 65 -2.44 16.16 10.73
CA ALA A 65 -3.25 16.00 11.94
C ALA A 65 -2.62 16.69 13.17
N VAL A 66 -1.29 16.69 13.29
CA VAL A 66 -0.61 17.41 14.40
C VAL A 66 -0.66 18.93 14.21
N SER A 67 -0.71 19.40 12.97
CA SER A 67 -0.61 20.82 12.62
C SER A 67 -1.96 21.53 12.54
N ASN A 68 -3.07 20.80 12.55
CA ASN A 68 -4.42 21.36 12.38
C ASN A 68 -5.35 20.94 13.52
N GLU A 69 -6.32 21.76 13.82
CA GLU A 69 -7.46 21.38 14.64
C GLU A 69 -8.46 20.60 13.79
N PHE A 70 -8.95 19.49 14.31
CA PHE A 70 -9.93 18.66 13.64
C PHE A 70 -10.89 17.99 14.66
N PRO A 71 -12.13 17.69 14.29
CA PRO A 71 -13.10 17.10 15.22
C PRO A 71 -12.71 15.67 15.59
N SER A 72 -13.13 15.21 16.75
CA SER A 72 -13.03 13.81 17.14
C SER A 72 -13.70 12.93 16.10
N GLY A 73 -13.01 11.89 15.64
CA GLY A 73 -13.54 11.03 14.58
C GLY A 73 -12.57 9.97 14.09
N ILE A 74 -13.02 9.26 13.05
CA ILE A 74 -12.24 8.22 12.35
C ILE A 74 -11.74 8.78 11.03
N TYR A 75 -10.45 8.60 10.77
CA TYR A 75 -9.74 9.11 9.61
C TYR A 75 -8.99 7.97 8.91
N ASN A 76 -9.49 7.54 7.76
CA ASN A 76 -8.83 6.50 6.98
C ASN A 76 -7.66 7.10 6.20
N LEU A 77 -6.49 6.48 6.29
CA LEU A 77 -5.29 6.83 5.54
C LEU A 77 -4.96 5.66 4.58
N GLY A 78 -5.43 5.78 3.35
CA GLY A 78 -5.22 4.84 2.26
C GLY A 78 -5.01 5.58 0.95
N SER A 79 -4.81 4.85 -0.14
CA SER A 79 -4.69 5.42 -1.49
C SER A 79 -6.05 5.74 -2.12
N GLY A 80 -7.12 5.10 -1.64
CA GLY A 80 -8.46 5.16 -2.21
C GLY A 80 -8.67 4.25 -3.43
N PHE A 81 -7.69 3.38 -3.72
CA PHE A 81 -7.77 2.44 -4.82
C PHE A 81 -7.46 1.02 -4.34
N SER A 82 -8.22 0.07 -4.84
CA SER A 82 -7.94 -1.34 -4.67
C SER A 82 -6.98 -1.81 -5.77
N THR A 83 -5.93 -2.55 -5.40
CA THR A 83 -4.94 -3.11 -6.32
C THR A 83 -4.71 -4.57 -6.00
N SER A 84 -4.79 -5.45 -7.00
CA SER A 84 -4.53 -6.87 -6.81
C SER A 84 -3.03 -7.13 -6.54
N ILE A 85 -2.74 -8.23 -5.83
CA ILE A 85 -1.36 -8.67 -5.61
C ILE A 85 -0.69 -8.97 -6.95
N LEU A 86 -1.43 -9.50 -7.91
CA LEU A 86 -0.96 -9.75 -9.27
C LEU A 86 -0.50 -8.47 -9.96
N GLU A 87 -1.26 -7.36 -9.84
CA GLU A 87 -0.86 -6.07 -10.42
C GLU A 87 0.38 -5.49 -9.75
N ILE A 88 0.54 -5.70 -8.43
CA ILE A 88 1.78 -5.33 -7.72
C ILE A 88 2.97 -6.11 -8.29
N CYS A 89 2.82 -7.43 -8.53
CA CYS A 89 3.85 -8.25 -9.15
C CYS A 89 4.21 -7.73 -10.55
N ARG A 90 3.20 -7.42 -11.37
CA ARG A 90 3.41 -6.90 -12.74
C ARG A 90 4.20 -5.60 -12.73
N GLN A 91 3.84 -4.65 -11.88
CA GLN A 91 4.57 -3.38 -11.78
C GLN A 91 5.99 -3.58 -11.23
N ALA A 92 6.14 -4.41 -10.21
CA ALA A 92 7.46 -4.73 -9.65
C ALA A 92 8.36 -5.43 -10.67
N GLU A 93 7.83 -6.40 -11.44
CA GLU A 93 8.58 -7.10 -12.49
C GLU A 93 9.05 -6.16 -13.60
N LYS A 94 8.19 -5.26 -14.05
CA LYS A 94 8.58 -4.23 -15.03
C LYS A 94 9.70 -3.32 -14.51
N ILE A 95 9.68 -2.97 -13.23
CA ILE A 95 10.72 -2.12 -12.61
C ILE A 95 12.04 -2.88 -12.45
N VAL A 96 12.00 -4.15 -12.05
CA VAL A 96 13.20 -4.94 -11.72
C VAL A 96 13.82 -5.60 -12.95
N LEU A 97 12.98 -6.18 -13.83
CA LEU A 97 13.41 -7.02 -14.96
C LEU A 97 13.11 -6.40 -16.34
N GLY A 98 12.30 -5.35 -16.40
CA GLY A 98 11.88 -4.74 -17.66
C GLY A 98 10.86 -5.56 -18.47
N THR A 99 10.24 -6.56 -17.88
CA THR A 99 9.25 -7.47 -18.50
C THR A 99 8.08 -7.72 -17.54
N ASP A 100 7.05 -8.43 -17.98
CA ASP A 100 5.95 -8.96 -17.16
C ASP A 100 5.63 -10.44 -17.44
N SER A 101 6.58 -11.15 -18.01
CA SER A 101 6.41 -12.55 -18.46
C SER A 101 6.08 -13.51 -17.31
N LEU A 102 6.76 -13.38 -16.16
CA LEU A 102 6.51 -14.22 -14.97
C LEU A 102 5.10 -13.96 -14.41
N THR A 103 4.67 -12.71 -14.42
CA THR A 103 3.33 -12.32 -13.93
C THR A 103 2.24 -12.81 -14.89
N CYS A 104 2.48 -12.79 -16.22
CA CYS A 104 1.56 -13.36 -17.21
C CYS A 104 1.40 -14.87 -17.03
N GLU A 105 2.50 -15.60 -16.82
CA GLU A 105 2.45 -17.04 -16.52
C GLU A 105 1.66 -17.34 -15.24
N LEU A 106 1.89 -16.55 -14.17
CA LEU A 106 1.15 -16.69 -12.92
C LEU A 106 -0.35 -16.41 -13.11
N GLU A 107 -0.71 -15.41 -13.90
CA GLU A 107 -2.11 -15.08 -14.20
C GLU A 107 -2.82 -16.24 -14.91
N GLU A 108 -2.19 -16.84 -15.92
CA GLU A 108 -2.73 -17.99 -16.64
C GLU A 108 -2.95 -19.21 -15.71
N MET A 109 -2.06 -19.43 -14.73
CA MET A 109 -2.16 -20.52 -13.76
C MET A 109 -3.23 -20.31 -12.69
N THR A 110 -3.68 -19.07 -12.45
CA THR A 110 -4.52 -18.70 -11.30
C THR A 110 -5.94 -18.27 -11.66
N GLN A 111 -6.37 -18.47 -12.91
CA GLN A 111 -7.72 -18.05 -13.41
C GLN A 111 -8.94 -18.67 -12.68
N GLU A 112 -8.75 -19.67 -11.84
CA GLU A 112 -9.85 -20.42 -11.19
C GLU A 112 -10.13 -20.05 -9.71
N SER A 113 -9.56 -19.01 -9.13
CA SER A 113 -9.81 -18.70 -7.72
C SER A 113 -11.15 -18.00 -7.48
N VAL A 114 -12.01 -18.63 -6.70
CA VAL A 114 -13.46 -18.42 -6.63
C VAL A 114 -13.92 -17.21 -5.77
N THR A 115 -13.06 -16.59 -4.97
CA THR A 115 -13.47 -15.43 -4.13
C THR A 115 -12.35 -14.41 -4.05
N ASN A 116 -12.54 -13.28 -4.72
CA ASN A 116 -11.62 -12.16 -4.62
C ASN A 116 -12.05 -11.24 -3.47
N ILE A 117 -11.14 -10.93 -2.56
CA ILE A 117 -11.32 -9.85 -1.61
C ILE A 117 -10.91 -8.57 -2.33
N ASP A 118 -11.79 -7.57 -2.28
CA ASP A 118 -11.59 -6.27 -2.90
C ASP A 118 -12.09 -5.17 -1.96
N PHE A 119 -11.19 -4.31 -1.48
CA PHE A 119 -11.57 -3.17 -0.63
C PHE A 119 -10.54 -2.04 -0.69
N TRP A 120 -11.02 -0.82 -0.46
CA TRP A 120 -10.21 0.39 -0.43
C TRP A 120 -10.70 1.37 0.62
N ALA A 121 -9.87 2.36 0.93
CA ALA A 121 -10.18 3.41 1.89
C ALA A 121 -11.14 4.44 1.29
N ASP A 122 -12.25 4.69 1.96
CA ASP A 122 -12.87 6.00 1.86
C ASP A 122 -12.12 6.96 2.80
N TYR A 123 -11.26 7.80 2.23
CA TYR A 123 -10.48 8.79 2.96
C TYR A 123 -11.12 10.20 2.97
N SER A 124 -12.40 10.32 2.65
CA SER A 124 -13.10 11.61 2.55
C SER A 124 -12.98 12.47 3.80
N ASN A 125 -13.11 11.88 4.99
CA ASN A 125 -12.91 12.58 6.26
C ASN A 125 -11.47 13.08 6.42
N ALA A 126 -10.47 12.26 6.13
CA ALA A 126 -9.08 12.65 6.21
C ALA A 126 -8.76 13.78 5.21
N LYS A 127 -9.30 13.70 4.00
CA LYS A 127 -9.17 14.77 3.00
C LYS A 127 -9.80 16.07 3.48
N HIS A 128 -11.02 16.01 3.99
CA HIS A 128 -11.78 17.21 4.38
C HIS A 128 -11.18 17.91 5.60
N PHE A 129 -10.87 17.17 6.66
CA PHE A 129 -10.46 17.73 7.93
C PHE A 129 -8.95 17.84 8.11
N LEU A 130 -8.17 16.96 7.49
CA LEU A 130 -6.71 16.93 7.63
C LEU A 130 -5.98 17.41 6.36
N GLY A 131 -6.70 17.70 5.27
CA GLY A 131 -6.06 17.97 3.98
C GLY A 131 -5.24 16.79 3.46
N TYR A 132 -5.58 15.54 3.88
CA TYR A 132 -4.89 14.36 3.43
C TYR A 132 -5.17 14.09 1.96
N LEU A 133 -4.10 13.95 1.18
CA LEU A 133 -4.17 13.57 -0.23
C LEU A 133 -2.99 12.62 -0.52
N PRO A 134 -3.25 11.35 -0.82
CA PRO A 134 -2.21 10.43 -1.26
C PRO A 134 -1.76 10.81 -2.68
N GLU A 135 -0.48 11.10 -2.86
CA GLU A 135 0.07 11.60 -4.12
C GLU A 135 1.01 10.60 -4.79
N THR A 136 1.50 9.61 -4.03
CA THR A 136 2.47 8.65 -4.55
C THR A 136 1.77 7.55 -5.33
N SER A 137 2.05 7.44 -6.63
CA SER A 137 1.56 6.32 -7.43
C SER A 137 2.15 4.99 -6.95
N LEU A 138 1.46 3.87 -7.21
CA LEU A 138 1.96 2.53 -6.86
C LEU A 138 3.34 2.28 -7.50
N SER A 139 3.49 2.60 -8.77
CA SER A 139 4.75 2.44 -9.51
C SER A 139 5.89 3.24 -8.88
N ASP A 140 5.66 4.51 -8.54
CA ASP A 140 6.68 5.35 -7.90
C ASP A 140 7.06 4.82 -6.52
N GLY A 141 6.09 4.38 -5.73
CA GLY A 141 6.32 3.82 -4.41
C GLY A 141 7.10 2.48 -4.45
N ILE A 142 6.78 1.61 -5.42
CA ILE A 142 7.55 0.36 -5.66
C ILE A 142 8.97 0.70 -6.10
N ASN A 143 9.14 1.65 -7.01
CA ASN A 143 10.46 2.07 -7.48
C ASN A 143 11.33 2.65 -6.34
N LYS A 144 10.77 3.51 -5.48
CA LYS A 144 11.46 4.01 -4.28
C LYS A 144 11.85 2.89 -3.34
N SER A 145 10.97 1.90 -3.14
CA SER A 145 11.25 0.71 -2.30
C SER A 145 12.37 -0.13 -2.90
N TRP A 146 12.38 -0.33 -4.22
CA TRP A 146 13.41 -1.03 -4.97
C TRP A 146 14.77 -0.36 -4.83
N HIS A 147 14.84 0.95 -5.07
CA HIS A 147 16.08 1.71 -4.89
C HIS A 147 16.63 1.62 -3.48
N TRP A 148 15.77 1.67 -2.48
CA TRP A 148 16.20 1.53 -1.09
C TRP A 148 16.75 0.13 -0.78
N LEU A 149 16.16 -0.94 -1.32
CA LEU A 149 16.65 -2.32 -1.14
C LEU A 149 18.05 -2.51 -1.73
N ASN A 150 18.35 -1.87 -2.86
CA ASN A 150 19.62 -2.01 -3.56
C ASN A 150 20.74 -1.10 -3.05
N ASN A 151 20.44 -0.10 -2.21
CA ASN A 151 21.41 0.85 -1.67
C ASN A 151 21.65 0.67 -0.16
N LYS A 152 21.46 -0.55 0.34
CA LYS A 152 21.76 -0.93 1.74
C LYS A 152 23.21 -1.29 1.96
#